data_45db84520d7ec6ad50f01d6d80228eda
#
_entry.id   45db84520d7ec6ad50f01d6d80228eda
#
_cell.length_a   1.000
_cell.length_b   1.000
_cell.length_c   1.000
_cell.angle_alpha   90.00
_cell.angle_beta   90.00
_cell.angle_gamma   90.00
#
_symmetry.space_group_name_H-M   'P 1'
#
loop_
_entity.id
_entity.type
_entity.pdbx_description
1 polymer ?
#
loop_
_entity_poly.entity_id
_entity_poly.type
_entity_poly.pdbx_seq_one_letter_code
_entity_poly.pdbx_strand_id
1 'polypeptide(L)'
;CVTMFENNPDILELYANNFKYILVDEYQDSNFIQSKWLNLLAKKQNNICCVGDDDQSIYSWRGAEIRNFLDFGKIYKNTKIVKLEQNYRSTQNILGAASVLISKNSDRLGKKLWTESKKGELIKLTCYKNGKEEAIGISDIIEKKLKKKYSYNNISILVRAIFQTREFEERFLKIGMGYRVIGGTKFYERAEI
;
A
#
# COMPACT_ATOMS: atom_id res chain seq x y z
N CYS A 1 9.86 -12.91 21.15
CA CYS A 1 8.74 -13.84 20.93
C CYS A 1 9.18 -15.11 20.19
N VAL A 2 9.77 -15.05 18.95
CA VAL A 2 10.13 -16.26 18.18
C VAL A 2 11.04 -17.17 18.99
N THR A 3 12.19 -16.67 19.45
CA THR A 3 13.15 -17.43 20.29
C THR A 3 12.52 -18.04 21.55
N MET A 4 11.59 -17.29 22.17
CA MET A 4 10.85 -17.78 23.34
C MET A 4 9.98 -18.98 22.97
N PHE A 5 9.24 -18.91 21.87
CA PHE A 5 8.41 -20.01 21.40
C PHE A 5 9.21 -21.23 20.95
N GLU A 6 10.38 -21.03 20.36
CA GLU A 6 11.25 -22.14 19.95
C GLU A 6 11.86 -22.88 21.14
N ASN A 7 12.20 -22.16 22.21
CA ASN A 7 12.83 -22.73 23.39
C ASN A 7 11.84 -23.21 24.47
N ASN A 8 10.55 -22.84 24.38
CA ASN A 8 9.53 -23.17 25.35
C ASN A 8 8.25 -23.67 24.65
N PRO A 9 8.19 -24.96 24.30
CA PRO A 9 7.05 -25.55 23.60
C PRO A 9 5.73 -25.46 24.35
N ASP A 10 5.74 -25.49 25.67
CA ASP A 10 4.61 -25.33 26.55
C ASP A 10 3.98 -23.94 26.44
N ILE A 11 4.81 -22.92 26.39
CA ILE A 11 4.37 -21.53 26.15
C ILE A 11 3.79 -21.40 24.74
N LEU A 12 4.46 -21.94 23.73
CA LEU A 12 3.95 -21.93 22.36
C LEU A 12 2.58 -22.62 22.27
N GLU A 13 2.43 -23.78 22.93
CA GLU A 13 1.17 -24.53 22.93
C GLU A 13 0.04 -23.75 23.57
N LEU A 14 0.30 -23.05 24.68
CA LEU A 14 -0.67 -22.19 25.34
C LEU A 14 -1.21 -21.12 24.38
N TYR A 15 -0.32 -20.41 23.69
CA TYR A 15 -0.74 -19.38 22.76
C TYR A 15 -1.39 -19.95 21.50
N ALA A 16 -0.85 -21.02 20.91
CA ALA A 16 -1.41 -21.66 19.73
C ALA A 16 -2.83 -22.21 19.97
N ASN A 17 -3.13 -22.66 21.19
CA ASN A 17 -4.48 -23.11 21.57
C ASN A 17 -5.48 -21.97 21.71
N ASN A 18 -5.02 -20.77 22.07
CA ASN A 18 -5.90 -19.60 22.21
C ASN A 18 -6.32 -19.03 20.84
N PHE A 19 -5.51 -19.19 19.81
CA PHE A 19 -5.79 -18.67 18.47
C PHE A 19 -6.45 -19.74 17.60
N LYS A 20 -7.77 -19.81 17.61
CA LYS A 20 -8.53 -20.72 16.76
C LYS A 20 -8.52 -20.32 15.29
N TYR A 21 -8.42 -19.04 15.01
CA TYR A 21 -8.37 -18.43 13.68
C TYR A 21 -7.29 -17.36 13.66
N ILE A 22 -6.47 -17.37 12.65
CA ILE A 22 -5.45 -16.35 12.42
C ILE A 22 -5.77 -15.69 11.07
N LEU A 23 -6.01 -14.38 11.08
CA LEU A 23 -6.20 -13.57 9.87
C LEU A 23 -5.05 -12.58 9.77
N VAL A 24 -4.43 -12.55 8.62
CA VAL A 24 -3.31 -11.66 8.32
C VAL A 24 -3.66 -10.84 7.10
N ASP A 25 -3.59 -9.53 7.25
CA ASP A 25 -3.76 -8.59 6.15
C ASP A 25 -2.42 -8.06 5.66
N GLU A 26 -2.35 -7.61 4.41
CA GLU A 26 -1.14 -7.08 3.76
C GLU A 26 0.07 -8.03 3.91
N TYR A 27 -0.15 -9.34 3.75
CA TYR A 27 0.87 -10.35 4.04
C TYR A 27 2.12 -10.24 3.17
N GLN A 28 2.05 -9.62 1.98
CA GLN A 28 3.19 -9.32 1.12
C GLN A 28 4.22 -8.38 1.79
N ASP A 29 3.81 -7.63 2.82
CA ASP A 29 4.68 -6.70 3.55
C ASP A 29 5.34 -7.34 4.78
N SER A 30 5.06 -8.63 5.02
CA SER A 30 5.63 -9.36 6.16
C SER A 30 7.13 -9.65 5.96
N ASN A 31 7.91 -9.48 7.02
CA ASN A 31 9.30 -9.90 7.04
C ASN A 31 9.45 -11.38 7.45
N PHE A 32 10.66 -11.92 7.32
CA PHE A 32 10.96 -13.31 7.66
C PHE A 32 10.57 -13.67 9.11
N ILE A 33 10.86 -12.80 10.08
CA ILE A 33 10.58 -13.07 11.50
C ILE A 33 9.08 -13.07 11.78
N GLN A 34 8.31 -12.18 11.15
CA GLN A 34 6.85 -12.16 11.25
C GLN A 34 6.24 -13.42 10.66
N SER A 35 6.69 -13.83 9.48
CA SER A 35 6.25 -15.09 8.86
C SER A 35 6.59 -16.30 9.73
N LYS A 36 7.80 -16.37 10.28
CA LYS A 36 8.23 -17.44 11.19
C LYS A 36 7.37 -17.48 12.46
N TRP A 37 7.06 -16.33 13.04
CA TRP A 37 6.18 -16.22 14.21
C TRP A 37 4.76 -16.73 13.91
N LEU A 38 4.20 -16.33 12.78
CA LEU A 38 2.88 -16.82 12.33
C LEU A 38 2.87 -18.32 12.10
N ASN A 39 3.92 -18.86 11.48
CA ASN A 39 4.07 -20.30 11.24
C ASN A 39 4.09 -21.10 12.55
N LEU A 40 4.78 -20.61 13.57
CA LEU A 40 4.81 -21.25 14.88
C LEU A 40 3.41 -21.30 15.50
N LEU A 41 2.68 -20.19 15.50
CA LEU A 41 1.32 -20.10 16.06
C LEU A 41 0.29 -20.93 15.27
N ALA A 42 0.40 -20.94 13.94
CA ALA A 42 -0.56 -21.62 13.08
C ALA A 42 -0.34 -23.14 13.01
N LYS A 43 0.86 -23.63 13.35
CA LYS A 43 1.31 -25.01 13.12
C LYS A 43 0.34 -26.10 13.64
N LYS A 44 -0.31 -25.85 14.77
CA LYS A 44 -1.19 -26.84 15.42
C LYS A 44 -2.56 -26.91 14.76
N GLN A 45 -3.15 -25.77 14.47
CA GLN A 45 -4.53 -25.67 13.99
C GLN A 45 -4.62 -25.58 12.46
N ASN A 46 -3.57 -25.13 11.82
CA ASN A 46 -3.51 -24.88 10.36
C ASN A 46 -4.67 -23.98 9.85
N ASN A 47 -5.23 -23.15 10.73
CA ASN A 47 -6.39 -22.33 10.44
C ASN A 47 -5.96 -20.86 10.30
N ILE A 48 -5.28 -20.59 9.20
CA ILE A 48 -4.74 -19.28 8.86
C ILE A 48 -5.28 -18.81 7.51
N CYS A 49 -5.70 -17.55 7.46
CA CYS A 49 -6.12 -16.87 6.25
C CYS A 49 -5.23 -15.64 6.04
N CYS A 50 -4.49 -15.61 4.95
CA CYS A 50 -3.66 -14.47 4.59
C CYS A 50 -4.27 -13.76 3.39
N VAL A 51 -4.42 -12.45 3.51
CA VAL A 51 -4.85 -11.55 2.45
C VAL A 51 -3.68 -10.67 2.06
N GLY A 52 -3.53 -10.39 0.78
CA GLY A 52 -2.45 -9.55 0.29
C GLY A 52 -2.50 -9.38 -1.22
N ASP A 53 -1.58 -8.60 -1.71
CA ASP A 53 -1.43 -8.28 -3.11
C ASP A 53 0.05 -8.19 -3.47
N ASP A 54 0.56 -9.21 -4.18
CA ASP A 54 1.96 -9.28 -4.62
C ASP A 54 2.36 -8.07 -5.47
N ASP A 55 1.43 -7.49 -6.22
CA ASP A 55 1.64 -6.30 -7.04
C ASP A 55 1.83 -5.02 -6.20
N GLN A 56 1.50 -5.05 -4.91
CA GLN A 56 1.65 -3.93 -3.97
C GLN A 56 2.84 -4.10 -3.01
N SER A 57 3.69 -5.09 -3.21
CA SER A 57 4.89 -5.31 -2.38
C SER A 57 5.94 -4.23 -2.65
N ILE A 58 5.94 -3.17 -1.84
CA ILE A 58 6.84 -2.01 -1.97
C ILE A 58 7.75 -1.79 -0.77
N TYR A 59 7.75 -2.70 0.21
CA TYR A 59 8.48 -2.57 1.47
C TYR A 59 9.69 -3.51 1.61
N SER A 60 10.24 -4.02 0.51
CA SER A 60 11.47 -4.84 0.52
C SER A 60 12.64 -4.14 1.23
N TRP A 61 12.77 -2.82 1.07
CA TRP A 61 13.76 -1.99 1.74
C TRP A 61 13.57 -1.90 3.28
N ARG A 62 12.41 -2.29 3.80
CA ARG A 62 12.13 -2.47 5.23
C ARG A 62 12.28 -3.92 5.69
N GLY A 63 12.74 -4.80 4.81
CA GLY A 63 12.90 -6.22 5.09
C GLY A 63 11.65 -7.07 4.83
N ALA A 64 10.65 -6.54 4.14
CA ALA A 64 9.54 -7.36 3.65
C ALA A 64 10.07 -8.41 2.66
N GLU A 65 9.57 -9.65 2.81
CA GLU A 65 9.99 -10.80 2.01
C GLU A 65 8.78 -11.33 1.23
N ILE A 66 8.68 -10.93 -0.03
CA ILE A 66 7.56 -11.31 -0.91
C ILE A 66 7.42 -12.83 -1.07
N ARG A 67 8.51 -13.58 -0.93
CA ARG A 67 8.49 -15.04 -0.99
C ARG A 67 7.57 -15.67 0.06
N ASN A 68 7.41 -15.03 1.22
CA ASN A 68 6.44 -15.49 2.22
C ASN A 68 5.03 -15.59 1.65
N PHE A 69 4.64 -14.63 0.81
CA PHE A 69 3.32 -14.59 0.17
C PHE A 69 3.25 -15.54 -1.03
N LEU A 70 4.23 -15.49 -1.93
CA LEU A 70 4.25 -16.30 -3.15
C LEU A 70 4.32 -17.81 -2.86
N ASP A 71 5.05 -18.19 -1.82
CA ASP A 71 5.27 -19.59 -1.43
C ASP A 71 4.29 -20.08 -0.34
N PHE A 72 3.27 -19.29 0.00
CA PHE A 72 2.30 -19.64 1.05
C PHE A 72 1.68 -21.02 0.87
N GLY A 73 1.29 -21.37 -0.35
CA GLY A 73 0.72 -22.69 -0.66
C GLY A 73 1.73 -23.85 -0.56
N LYS A 74 3.04 -23.57 -0.55
CA LYS A 74 4.08 -24.59 -0.31
C LYS A 74 4.27 -24.83 1.19
N ILE A 75 4.09 -23.78 2.00
CA ILE A 75 4.23 -23.84 3.46
C ILE A 75 3.02 -24.51 4.09
N TYR A 76 1.82 -24.11 3.66
CA TYR A 76 0.55 -24.63 4.16
C TYR A 76 -0.09 -25.56 3.15
N LYS A 77 -0.09 -26.87 3.46
CA LYS A 77 -0.73 -27.88 2.62
C LYS A 77 -2.25 -27.64 2.57
N ASN A 78 -2.86 -27.94 1.42
CA ASN A 78 -4.28 -27.76 1.17
C ASN A 78 -4.75 -26.29 1.18
N THR A 79 -3.87 -25.35 0.90
CA THR A 79 -4.23 -23.93 0.75
C THR A 79 -5.23 -23.73 -0.38
N LYS A 80 -6.34 -23.05 -0.08
CA LYS A 80 -7.28 -22.56 -1.09
C LYS A 80 -6.91 -21.14 -1.46
N ILE A 81 -6.54 -20.93 -2.71
CA ILE A 81 -6.24 -19.59 -3.24
C ILE A 81 -7.47 -19.02 -3.93
N VAL A 82 -7.89 -17.83 -3.50
CA VAL A 82 -9.00 -17.09 -4.12
C VAL A 82 -8.46 -15.77 -4.62
N LYS A 83 -8.63 -15.49 -5.92
CA LYS A 83 -8.22 -14.23 -6.54
C LYS A 83 -9.41 -13.29 -6.63
N LEU A 84 -9.27 -12.10 -6.01
CA LEU A 84 -10.26 -11.03 -6.10
C LEU A 84 -9.85 -10.11 -7.24
N GLU A 85 -10.42 -10.30 -8.42
CA GLU A 85 -10.00 -9.61 -9.64
C GLU A 85 -10.89 -8.43 -10.01
N GLN A 86 -12.07 -8.31 -9.42
CA GLN A 86 -12.93 -7.14 -9.64
C GLN A 86 -12.47 -5.95 -8.83
N ASN A 87 -12.20 -4.83 -9.50
CA ASN A 87 -11.82 -3.57 -8.88
C ASN A 87 -13.02 -2.62 -8.84
N TYR A 88 -13.34 -2.14 -7.64
CA TYR A 88 -14.45 -1.21 -7.38
C TYR A 88 -13.99 0.23 -7.15
N ARG A 89 -12.68 0.47 -7.09
CA ARG A 89 -12.08 1.76 -6.72
C ARG A 89 -11.82 2.65 -7.92
N SER A 90 -11.34 2.06 -9.02
CA SER A 90 -10.73 2.81 -10.12
C SER A 90 -11.54 2.72 -11.40
N THR A 91 -11.43 3.76 -12.24
CA THR A 91 -11.93 3.75 -13.61
C THR A 91 -11.09 2.86 -14.53
N GLN A 92 -11.62 2.49 -15.69
CA GLN A 92 -10.94 1.61 -16.65
C GLN A 92 -9.58 2.17 -17.11
N ASN A 93 -9.48 3.49 -17.34
CA ASN A 93 -8.23 4.11 -17.78
C ASN A 93 -7.13 4.02 -16.72
N ILE A 94 -7.48 4.22 -15.42
CA ILE A 94 -6.53 4.09 -14.32
C ILE A 94 -6.09 2.62 -14.18
N LEU A 95 -7.04 1.70 -14.18
CA LEU A 95 -6.77 0.28 -14.02
C LEU A 95 -5.94 -0.29 -15.17
N GLY A 96 -6.25 0.13 -16.40
CA GLY A 96 -5.49 -0.26 -17.59
C GLY A 96 -4.04 0.19 -17.53
N ALA A 97 -3.79 1.45 -17.18
CA ALA A 97 -2.43 1.96 -17.04
C ALA A 97 -1.64 1.24 -15.93
N ALA A 98 -2.27 1.01 -14.76
CA ALA A 98 -1.66 0.27 -13.67
C ALA A 98 -1.32 -1.17 -14.09
N SER A 99 -2.24 -1.85 -14.79
CA SER A 99 -2.04 -3.21 -15.27
C SER A 99 -0.88 -3.32 -16.27
N VAL A 100 -0.75 -2.36 -17.18
CA VAL A 100 0.38 -2.32 -18.12
C VAL A 100 1.71 -2.09 -17.38
N LEU A 101 1.74 -1.20 -16.40
CA LEU A 101 2.94 -0.94 -15.61
C LEU A 101 3.38 -2.21 -14.87
N ILE A 102 2.47 -2.82 -14.11
CA ILE A 102 2.79 -3.98 -13.27
C ILE A 102 3.10 -5.24 -14.08
N SER A 103 2.59 -5.36 -15.31
CA SER A 103 2.89 -6.50 -16.19
C SER A 103 4.37 -6.63 -16.57
N LYS A 104 5.18 -5.59 -16.31
CA LYS A 104 6.64 -5.62 -16.50
C LYS A 104 7.38 -6.40 -15.42
N ASN A 105 6.74 -6.67 -14.30
CA ASN A 105 7.31 -7.51 -13.24
C ASN A 105 7.14 -9.00 -13.61
N SER A 106 8.20 -9.79 -13.49
CA SER A 106 8.21 -11.23 -13.83
C SER A 106 7.68 -12.11 -12.70
N ASP A 107 8.04 -11.79 -11.45
CA ASP A 107 7.73 -12.62 -10.28
C ASP A 107 6.37 -12.24 -9.69
N ARG A 108 5.29 -12.82 -10.25
CA ARG A 108 3.90 -12.52 -9.87
C ARG A 108 3.05 -13.78 -9.82
N LEU A 109 2.08 -13.81 -8.92
CA LEU A 109 1.02 -14.83 -8.94
C LEU A 109 0.09 -14.68 -10.16
N GLY A 110 0.14 -13.51 -10.79
CA GLY A 110 -0.67 -13.17 -11.96
C GLY A 110 -2.16 -13.08 -11.63
N LYS A 111 -2.73 -11.91 -11.81
CA LYS A 111 -4.17 -11.65 -11.75
C LYS A 111 -4.54 -10.71 -12.89
N LYS A 112 -5.79 -10.76 -13.32
CA LYS A 112 -6.31 -9.88 -14.37
C LYS A 112 -7.40 -9.00 -13.76
N LEU A 113 -7.01 -7.83 -13.29
CA LEU A 113 -7.96 -6.88 -12.72
C LEU A 113 -8.90 -6.33 -13.79
N TRP A 114 -10.18 -6.26 -13.45
CA TRP A 114 -11.23 -5.68 -14.30
C TRP A 114 -12.17 -4.81 -13.46
N THR A 115 -12.92 -3.91 -14.10
CA THR A 115 -13.88 -3.03 -13.43
C THR A 115 -15.09 -2.76 -14.32
N GLU A 116 -16.26 -2.64 -13.70
CA GLU A 116 -17.50 -2.18 -14.33
C GLU A 116 -17.59 -0.65 -14.39
N SER A 117 -16.67 0.05 -13.74
CA SER A 117 -16.63 1.50 -13.76
C SER A 117 -16.46 2.04 -15.17
N LYS A 118 -16.95 3.27 -15.42
CA LYS A 118 -16.78 3.97 -16.70
C LYS A 118 -15.30 4.13 -17.04
N LYS A 119 -15.01 4.46 -18.31
CA LYS A 119 -13.63 4.74 -18.77
C LYS A 119 -12.91 5.76 -17.92
N GLY A 120 -13.61 6.80 -17.46
CA GLY A 120 -13.04 7.92 -16.72
C GLY A 120 -12.21 8.86 -17.59
N GLU A 121 -11.58 9.85 -16.96
CA GLU A 121 -10.65 10.77 -17.65
C GLU A 121 -9.35 10.03 -18.00
N LEU A 122 -8.67 10.48 -19.05
CA LEU A 122 -7.35 10.00 -19.40
C LEU A 122 -6.33 10.50 -18.37
N ILE A 123 -5.32 9.67 -18.13
CA ILE A 123 -4.16 10.05 -17.32
C ILE A 123 -3.39 11.14 -18.07
N LYS A 124 -3.07 12.23 -17.37
CA LYS A 124 -2.29 13.35 -17.91
C LYS A 124 -0.88 13.28 -17.33
N LEU A 125 0.11 13.34 -18.20
CA LEU A 125 1.51 13.48 -17.83
C LEU A 125 1.95 14.92 -18.11
N THR A 126 2.47 15.60 -17.10
CA THR A 126 2.96 16.97 -17.22
C THR A 126 4.37 17.04 -16.63
N CYS A 127 5.29 17.65 -17.34
CA CYS A 127 6.65 17.91 -16.86
C CYS A 127 6.79 19.39 -16.50
N TYR A 128 7.47 19.66 -15.39
CA TYR A 128 7.80 21.00 -14.91
C TYR A 128 9.31 21.15 -14.82
N LYS A 129 9.83 22.37 -14.91
CA LYS A 129 11.28 22.63 -14.84
C LYS A 129 11.86 22.41 -13.44
N ASN A 130 11.07 22.65 -12.42
CA ASN A 130 11.46 22.50 -11.01
C ASN A 130 10.22 22.32 -10.11
N GLY A 131 10.44 21.99 -8.84
CA GLY A 131 9.37 21.77 -7.87
C GLY A 131 8.47 22.98 -7.61
N LYS A 132 9.00 24.21 -7.73
CA LYS A 132 8.19 25.43 -7.57
C LYS A 132 7.18 25.59 -8.71
N GLU A 133 7.61 25.39 -9.95
CA GLU A 133 6.69 25.40 -11.09
C GLU A 133 5.68 24.27 -11.02
N GLU A 134 6.10 23.09 -10.56
CA GLU A 134 5.19 21.97 -10.29
C GLU A 134 4.13 22.34 -9.26
N ALA A 135 4.53 22.90 -8.12
CA ALA A 135 3.60 23.33 -7.06
C ALA A 135 2.60 24.39 -7.56
N ILE A 136 3.05 25.34 -8.39
CA ILE A 136 2.17 26.34 -9.04
C ILE A 136 1.18 25.64 -9.98
N GLY A 137 1.66 24.81 -10.89
CA GLY A 137 0.81 24.12 -11.87
C GLY A 137 -0.24 23.21 -11.21
N ILE A 138 0.16 22.48 -10.15
CA ILE A 138 -0.75 21.64 -9.38
C ILE A 138 -1.78 22.50 -8.62
N SER A 139 -1.36 23.61 -7.98
CA SER A 139 -2.31 24.50 -7.30
C SER A 139 -3.36 25.08 -8.27
N ASP A 140 -2.96 25.45 -9.48
CA ASP A 140 -3.87 25.95 -10.51
C ASP A 140 -4.88 24.87 -10.97
N ILE A 141 -4.44 23.62 -11.04
CA ILE A 141 -5.33 22.48 -11.34
C ILE A 141 -6.33 22.28 -10.22
N ILE A 142 -5.89 22.34 -8.95
CA ILE A 142 -6.76 22.21 -7.79
C ILE A 142 -7.83 23.31 -7.79
N GLU A 143 -7.45 24.58 -7.97
CA GLU A 143 -8.41 25.68 -8.04
C GLU A 143 -9.46 25.49 -9.14
N LYS A 144 -9.03 25.03 -10.33
CA LYS A 144 -9.96 24.71 -11.42
C LYS A 144 -10.92 23.57 -11.06
N LYS A 145 -10.47 22.56 -10.31
CA LYS A 145 -11.32 21.45 -9.86
C LYS A 145 -12.31 21.91 -8.78
N LEU A 146 -11.88 22.75 -7.83
CA LEU A 146 -12.75 23.33 -6.81
C LEU A 146 -13.90 24.17 -7.42
N LYS A 147 -13.61 24.95 -8.47
CA LYS A 147 -14.65 25.67 -9.24
C LYS A 147 -15.66 24.73 -9.90
N LYS A 148 -15.31 23.46 -10.14
CA LYS A 148 -16.19 22.41 -10.72
C LYS A 148 -16.87 21.53 -9.67
N LYS A 149 -17.08 22.02 -8.44
CA LYS A 149 -17.74 21.31 -7.33
C LYS A 149 -16.96 20.16 -6.68
N TYR A 150 -15.67 20.01 -6.93
CA TYR A 150 -14.82 19.14 -6.10
C TYR A 150 -14.54 19.83 -4.76
N SER A 151 -14.39 19.05 -3.70
CA SER A 151 -13.90 19.55 -2.40
C SER A 151 -12.43 19.14 -2.20
N TYR A 152 -11.74 19.79 -1.27
CA TYR A 152 -10.38 19.38 -0.89
C TYR A 152 -10.28 17.90 -0.50
N ASN A 153 -11.31 17.36 0.15
CA ASN A 153 -11.36 15.95 0.54
C ASN A 153 -11.41 14.96 -0.64
N ASN A 154 -11.68 15.44 -1.85
CA ASN A 154 -11.68 14.63 -3.06
C ASN A 154 -10.35 14.67 -3.82
N ILE A 155 -9.35 15.38 -3.31
CA ILE A 155 -8.08 15.63 -4.01
C ILE A 155 -6.93 15.17 -3.11
N SER A 156 -6.02 14.37 -3.67
CA SER A 156 -4.80 13.94 -2.99
C SER A 156 -3.59 14.18 -3.89
N ILE A 157 -2.49 14.61 -3.29
CA ILE A 157 -1.17 14.69 -3.91
C ILE A 157 -0.32 13.58 -3.31
N LEU A 158 0.16 12.67 -4.14
CA LEU A 158 1.02 11.58 -3.72
C LEU A 158 2.47 11.94 -4.04
N VAL A 159 3.35 11.86 -3.05
CA VAL A 159 4.78 12.11 -3.19
C VAL A 159 5.58 10.87 -2.83
N ARG A 160 6.73 10.68 -3.48
CA ARG A 160 7.61 9.54 -3.17
C ARG A 160 8.30 9.69 -1.81
N ALA A 161 8.61 10.91 -1.42
CA ALA A 161 9.28 11.20 -0.14
C ALA A 161 8.76 12.51 0.45
N ILE A 162 8.70 12.58 1.78
CA ILE A 162 8.13 13.72 2.51
C ILE A 162 8.81 15.06 2.18
N PHE A 163 10.11 15.08 1.93
CA PHE A 163 10.80 16.33 1.58
C PHE A 163 10.23 17.01 0.33
N GLN A 164 9.58 16.24 -0.56
CA GLN A 164 8.94 16.78 -1.76
C GLN A 164 7.68 17.60 -1.45
N THR A 165 7.10 17.47 -0.23
CA THR A 165 5.92 18.27 0.15
C THR A 165 6.26 19.75 0.33
N ARG A 166 7.51 20.11 0.59
CA ARG A 166 7.94 21.47 0.93
C ARG A 166 7.45 22.53 -0.06
N GLU A 167 7.71 22.33 -1.35
CA GLU A 167 7.33 23.30 -2.39
C GLU A 167 5.80 23.46 -2.50
N PHE A 168 5.05 22.37 -2.27
CA PHE A 168 3.59 22.42 -2.21
C PHE A 168 3.11 23.17 -0.97
N GLU A 169 3.68 22.89 0.20
CA GLU A 169 3.32 23.55 1.46
C GLU A 169 3.59 25.07 1.37
N GLU A 170 4.77 25.47 0.90
CA GLU A 170 5.13 26.88 0.69
C GLU A 170 4.14 27.58 -0.26
N ARG A 171 3.80 26.92 -1.38
CA ARG A 171 2.84 27.47 -2.34
C ARG A 171 1.45 27.60 -1.75
N PHE A 172 0.95 26.56 -1.06
CA PHE A 172 -0.39 26.55 -0.49
C PHE A 172 -0.57 27.58 0.61
N LEU A 173 0.43 27.74 1.47
CA LEU A 173 0.46 28.81 2.49
C LEU A 173 0.39 30.19 1.82
N LYS A 174 1.20 30.41 0.80
CA LYS A 174 1.25 31.70 0.08
C LYS A 174 -0.08 32.10 -0.54
N ILE A 175 -0.88 31.14 -1.02
CA ILE A 175 -2.18 31.42 -1.67
C ILE A 175 -3.38 31.14 -0.75
N GLY A 176 -3.17 30.82 0.53
CA GLY A 176 -4.23 30.51 1.48
C GLY A 176 -5.01 29.22 1.17
N MET A 177 -4.40 28.26 0.46
CA MET A 177 -5.02 26.99 0.12
C MET A 177 -4.93 26.02 1.29
N GLY A 178 -6.08 25.49 1.76
CA GLY A 178 -6.12 24.48 2.84
C GLY A 178 -5.52 23.14 2.41
N TYR A 179 -4.68 22.55 3.25
CA TYR A 179 -4.07 21.25 3.02
C TYR A 179 -3.81 20.49 4.33
N ARG A 180 -3.55 19.19 4.20
CA ARG A 180 -3.13 18.31 5.31
C ARG A 180 -2.03 17.37 4.81
N VAL A 181 -0.91 17.32 5.54
CA VAL A 181 0.15 16.32 5.32
C VAL A 181 -0.17 15.06 6.12
N ILE A 182 -0.12 13.91 5.47
CA ILE A 182 -0.33 12.59 6.09
C ILE A 182 1.01 11.85 6.12
N GLY A 183 1.35 11.29 7.28
CA GLY A 183 2.59 10.51 7.46
C GLY A 183 3.81 11.34 7.83
N GLY A 184 3.65 12.61 8.18
CA GLY A 184 4.72 13.49 8.68
C GLY A 184 4.17 14.72 9.39
N THR A 185 5.03 15.40 10.13
CA THR A 185 4.77 16.76 10.61
C THR A 185 4.82 17.74 9.44
N LYS A 186 4.00 18.78 9.46
CA LYS A 186 4.09 19.88 8.49
C LYS A 186 5.52 20.42 8.48
N PHE A 187 6.00 20.86 7.31
CA PHE A 187 7.37 21.31 7.15
C PHE A 187 7.75 22.36 8.22
N TYR A 188 6.91 23.36 8.45
CA TYR A 188 7.14 24.43 9.42
C TYR A 188 6.83 24.05 10.89
N GLU A 189 6.34 22.86 11.17
CA GLU A 189 6.14 22.36 12.53
C GLU A 189 7.29 21.47 13.01
N ARG A 190 8.36 21.34 12.22
CA ARG A 190 9.55 20.57 12.59
C ARG A 190 10.42 21.39 13.53
N ALA A 191 10.92 20.73 14.58
CA ALA A 191 11.75 21.38 15.60
C ALA A 191 13.08 21.94 15.05
N GLU A 192 13.45 21.57 13.81
CA GLU A 192 14.69 21.96 13.15
C GLU A 192 14.55 23.27 12.33
N ILE A 193 13.37 23.87 12.29
CA ILE A 193 13.05 25.13 11.63
C ILE A 193 12.50 26.12 12.64
#